data_8457c8bd3138bf25d6401a798dfe40b4
#
_entry.id   8457c8bd3138bf25d6401a798dfe40b4
#
_cell.length_a   1.000
_cell.length_b   1.000
_cell.length_c   1.000
_cell.angle_alpha   90.00
_cell.angle_beta   90.00
_cell.angle_gamma   90.00
#
_symmetry.space_group_name_H-M   'P 1'
#
loop_
_entity.id
_entity.type
_entity.pdbx_description
1 polymer ?
#
loop_
_entity_poly.entity_id
_entity_poly.type
_entity_poly.pdbx_seq_one_letter_code
_entity_poly.pdbx_strand_id
1 'polypeptide(L)'
;MKTILVVDDKRVQLKTLRRGLRTRGYQVVEAISGKEALDHLIRDSKIDIVLTDYAMPEMNGIELLQKIREHNKTLPVIIMTAYGDEGLVVEAMHHQCNGFIDKPFDMDELLEEINNIPLR
;
A
#
# COMPACT_ATOMS: atom_id res chain seq x y z
N MET A 1 9.24 -3.53 15.37
CA MET A 1 9.03 -4.14 14.03
C MET A 1 7.81 -3.51 13.39
N LYS A 2 7.95 -3.02 12.16
CA LYS A 2 6.84 -2.39 11.45
C LYS A 2 5.95 -3.44 10.79
N THR A 3 4.66 -3.18 10.76
CA THR A 3 3.67 -4.03 10.10
C THR A 3 3.13 -3.34 8.87
N ILE A 4 3.21 -4.02 7.74
CA ILE A 4 2.74 -3.51 6.45
C ILE A 4 1.54 -4.31 6.00
N LEU A 5 0.44 -3.61 5.68
CA LEU A 5 -0.72 -4.22 5.03
C LEU A 5 -0.49 -4.13 3.52
N VAL A 6 -0.36 -5.28 2.88
CA VAL A 6 -0.17 -5.36 1.43
C VAL A 6 -1.49 -5.74 0.78
N VAL A 7 -1.93 -4.92 -0.17
CA VAL A 7 -3.22 -5.08 -0.85
C VAL A 7 -2.99 -5.27 -2.34
N ASP A 8 -3.38 -6.42 -2.86
CA ASP A 8 -3.26 -6.75 -4.28
C ASP A 8 -4.20 -7.91 -4.59
N ASP A 9 -4.93 -7.82 -5.68
CA ASP A 9 -5.85 -8.89 -6.06
C ASP A 9 -5.15 -10.09 -6.71
N LYS A 10 -3.86 -9.96 -7.00
CA LYS A 10 -3.06 -11.06 -7.57
C LYS A 10 -2.27 -11.76 -6.46
N ARG A 11 -2.65 -13.00 -6.18
CA ARG A 11 -2.05 -13.77 -5.07
C ARG A 11 -0.55 -14.02 -5.25
N VAL A 12 -0.10 -14.17 -6.49
CA VAL A 12 1.33 -14.35 -6.76
C VAL A 12 2.10 -13.10 -6.33
N GLN A 13 1.58 -11.93 -6.64
CA GLN A 13 2.19 -10.66 -6.26
C GLN A 13 2.23 -10.52 -4.74
N LEU A 14 1.13 -10.84 -4.05
CA LEU A 14 1.10 -10.80 -2.59
C LEU A 14 2.18 -11.68 -1.99
N LYS A 15 2.33 -12.90 -2.50
CA LYS A 15 3.32 -13.84 -2.00
C LYS A 15 4.74 -13.30 -2.18
N THR A 16 5.02 -12.74 -3.34
CA THR A 16 6.33 -12.17 -3.65
C THR A 16 6.66 -11.02 -2.69
N LEU A 17 5.73 -10.11 -2.51
CA LEU A 17 5.91 -8.95 -1.62
C LEU A 17 6.05 -9.40 -0.17
N ARG A 18 5.22 -10.34 0.26
CA ARG A 18 5.30 -10.87 1.63
C ARG A 18 6.68 -11.44 1.92
N ARG A 19 7.19 -12.29 1.03
CA ARG A 19 8.50 -12.91 1.22
C ARG A 19 9.60 -11.87 1.29
N GLY A 20 9.59 -10.94 0.35
CA GLY A 20 10.62 -9.90 0.30
C GLY A 20 10.62 -9.00 1.52
N LEU A 21 9.44 -8.58 1.96
CA LEU A 21 9.31 -7.71 3.12
C LEU A 21 9.66 -8.44 4.42
N ARG A 22 9.22 -9.69 4.57
CA ARG A 22 9.54 -10.47 5.77
C ARG A 22 11.03 -10.70 5.93
N THR A 23 11.75 -10.95 4.86
CA THR A 23 13.21 -11.13 4.95
C THR A 23 13.94 -9.87 5.38
N ARG A 24 13.28 -8.71 5.29
CA ARG A 24 13.85 -7.44 5.72
C ARG A 24 13.33 -6.99 7.09
N GLY A 25 12.66 -7.88 7.81
CA GLY A 25 12.26 -7.61 9.19
C GLY A 25 10.88 -6.99 9.36
N TYR A 26 10.06 -6.92 8.32
CA TYR A 26 8.70 -6.41 8.42
C TYR A 26 7.71 -7.54 8.72
N GLN A 27 6.67 -7.21 9.48
CA GLN A 27 5.50 -8.07 9.55
C GLN A 27 4.57 -7.70 8.41
N VAL A 28 3.89 -8.69 7.84
CA VAL A 28 3.03 -8.48 6.67
C VAL A 28 1.65 -9.05 6.92
N VAL A 29 0.65 -8.22 6.68
CA VAL A 29 -0.76 -8.63 6.64
C VAL A 29 -1.19 -8.51 5.19
N GLU A 30 -1.92 -9.49 4.67
CA GLU A 30 -2.31 -9.52 3.27
C GLU A 30 -3.80 -9.27 3.10
N ALA A 31 -4.16 -8.56 2.02
CA ALA A 31 -5.55 -8.38 1.61
C ALA A 31 -5.64 -8.50 0.09
N ILE A 32 -6.68 -9.15 -0.41
CA ILE A 32 -6.87 -9.35 -1.85
C ILE A 32 -7.82 -8.34 -2.47
N SER A 33 -8.33 -7.42 -1.66
CA SER A 33 -9.27 -6.38 -2.11
C SER A 33 -9.24 -5.18 -1.17
N GLY A 34 -9.77 -4.07 -1.62
CA GLY A 34 -9.92 -2.88 -0.79
C GLY A 34 -10.82 -3.14 0.40
N LYS A 35 -11.90 -3.89 0.21
CA LYS A 35 -12.83 -4.23 1.29
C LYS A 35 -12.12 -5.03 2.39
N GLU A 36 -11.35 -6.04 2.00
CA GLU A 36 -10.61 -6.86 2.95
C GLU A 36 -9.55 -6.02 3.69
N ALA A 37 -8.90 -5.09 2.96
CA ALA A 37 -7.95 -4.18 3.57
C ALA A 37 -8.61 -3.31 4.64
N LEU A 38 -9.78 -2.76 4.36
CA LEU A 38 -10.51 -1.94 5.33
C LEU A 38 -10.92 -2.75 6.55
N ASP A 39 -11.32 -4.01 6.36
CA ASP A 39 -11.65 -4.89 7.47
C ASP A 39 -10.43 -5.13 8.38
N HIS A 40 -9.25 -5.33 7.79
CA HIS A 40 -8.02 -5.46 8.57
C HIS A 40 -7.71 -4.20 9.36
N LEU A 41 -7.88 -3.04 8.75
CA LEU A 41 -7.58 -1.77 9.41
C LEU A 41 -8.52 -1.49 10.59
N ILE A 42 -9.77 -1.93 10.51
CA ILE A 42 -10.72 -1.83 11.61
C ILE A 42 -10.30 -2.71 12.78
N ARG A 43 -9.83 -3.92 12.49
CA ARG A 43 -9.50 -4.93 13.51
C ARG A 43 -8.12 -4.74 14.11
N ASP A 44 -7.18 -4.19 13.36
CA ASP A 44 -5.78 -4.18 13.73
C ASP A 44 -5.21 -2.77 13.69
N SER A 45 -5.10 -2.15 14.86
CA SER A 45 -4.53 -0.81 15.00
C SER A 45 -3.01 -0.80 14.89
N LYS A 46 -2.37 -1.96 14.75
CA LYS A 46 -0.91 -2.07 14.69
C LYS A 46 -0.34 -1.97 13.29
N ILE A 47 -1.19 -1.82 12.26
CA ILE A 47 -0.71 -1.63 10.91
C ILE A 47 -0.08 -0.25 10.80
N ASP A 48 1.17 -0.23 10.37
CA ASP A 48 1.97 1.00 10.30
C ASP A 48 1.99 1.63 8.91
N ILE A 49 1.82 0.82 7.87
CA ILE A 49 1.90 1.27 6.48
C ILE A 49 0.93 0.44 5.64
N VAL A 50 0.28 1.06 4.66
CA VAL A 50 -0.51 0.36 3.65
C VAL A 50 0.22 0.46 2.32
N LEU A 51 0.45 -0.68 1.69
CA LEU A 51 1.01 -0.78 0.35
C LEU A 51 -0.04 -1.42 -0.53
N THR A 52 -0.63 -0.65 -1.44
CA THR A 52 -1.75 -1.14 -2.25
C THR A 52 -1.50 -1.00 -3.74
N ASP A 53 -1.92 -2.01 -4.48
CA ASP A 53 -2.01 -1.89 -5.93
C ASP A 53 -3.07 -0.85 -6.28
N TYR A 54 -2.88 -0.14 -7.39
CA TYR A 54 -3.92 0.75 -7.90
C TYR A 54 -5.02 -0.05 -8.60
N ALA A 55 -4.66 -0.91 -9.53
CA ALA A 55 -5.63 -1.57 -10.43
C ALA A 55 -6.19 -2.83 -9.78
N MET A 56 -7.32 -2.68 -9.11
CA MET A 56 -8.06 -3.78 -8.49
C MET A 56 -9.52 -3.69 -8.86
N PRO A 57 -10.23 -4.83 -8.97
CA PRO A 57 -11.66 -4.79 -9.25
C PRO A 57 -12.44 -4.21 -8.07
N GLU A 58 -13.56 -3.62 -8.36
CA GLU A 58 -14.54 -3.04 -7.42
C GLU A 58 -14.05 -1.78 -6.71
N MET A 59 -12.87 -1.80 -6.10
CA MET A 59 -12.28 -0.64 -5.41
C MET A 59 -10.82 -0.55 -5.79
N ASN A 60 -10.43 0.51 -6.50
CA ASN A 60 -9.02 0.71 -6.84
C ASN A 60 -8.24 1.31 -5.68
N GLY A 61 -6.92 1.44 -5.86
CA GLY A 61 -6.05 1.91 -4.78
C GLY A 61 -6.34 3.34 -4.33
N ILE A 62 -6.80 4.22 -5.22
CA ILE A 62 -7.16 5.59 -4.85
C ILE A 62 -8.47 5.62 -4.09
N GLU A 63 -9.44 4.80 -4.51
CA GLU A 63 -10.70 4.68 -3.76
C GLU A 63 -10.46 4.13 -2.36
N LEU A 64 -9.55 3.16 -2.24
CA LEU A 64 -9.14 2.65 -0.94
C LEU A 64 -8.50 3.75 -0.09
N LEU A 65 -7.60 4.54 -0.69
CA LEU A 65 -6.97 5.67 -0.02
C LEU A 65 -8.01 6.66 0.49
N GLN A 66 -9.01 7.01 -0.31
CA GLN A 66 -10.08 7.91 0.10
C GLN A 66 -10.82 7.36 1.32
N LYS A 67 -11.13 6.08 1.31
CA LYS A 67 -11.80 5.42 2.44
C LYS A 67 -10.95 5.45 3.70
N ILE A 68 -9.65 5.18 3.55
CA ILE A 68 -8.72 5.23 4.68
C ILE A 68 -8.71 6.65 5.27
N ARG A 69 -8.66 7.67 4.43
CA ARG A 69 -8.57 9.06 4.88
C ARG A 69 -9.83 9.56 5.58
N GLU A 70 -10.96 8.90 5.38
CA GLU A 70 -12.18 9.22 6.14
C GLU A 70 -12.01 8.92 7.63
N HIS A 71 -11.14 7.98 7.98
CA HIS A 71 -10.97 7.51 9.35
C HIS A 71 -9.57 7.75 9.91
N ASN A 72 -8.58 7.86 9.07
CA ASN A 72 -7.19 8.02 9.51
C ASN A 72 -6.43 8.89 8.50
N LYS A 73 -6.10 10.10 8.91
CA LYS A 73 -5.45 11.07 8.03
C LYS A 73 -3.93 10.94 8.01
N THR A 74 -3.36 10.15 8.90
CA THR A 74 -1.91 10.06 9.07
C THR A 74 -1.30 8.70 8.74
N LEU A 75 -2.12 7.67 8.55
CA LEU A 75 -1.61 6.34 8.19
C LEU A 75 -0.90 6.40 6.84
N PRO A 76 0.39 6.05 6.77
CA PRO A 76 1.09 6.09 5.49
C PRO A 76 0.51 5.11 4.48
N VAL A 77 0.30 5.59 3.26
CA VAL A 77 -0.22 4.78 2.15
C VAL A 77 0.68 4.97 0.94
N ILE A 78 1.18 3.87 0.41
CA ILE A 78 1.98 3.83 -0.82
C ILE A 78 1.15 3.12 -1.88
N ILE A 79 1.07 3.69 -3.08
CA ILE A 79 0.34 3.10 -4.19
C ILE A 79 1.30 2.57 -5.24
N MET A 80 1.08 1.32 -5.64
CA MET A 80 1.82 0.67 -6.73
C MET A 80 1.03 0.91 -8.03
N THR A 81 1.68 1.50 -9.03
CA THR A 81 1.01 1.87 -10.28
C THR A 81 1.73 1.31 -11.49
N ALA A 82 1.02 1.25 -12.62
CA ALA A 82 1.67 0.95 -13.89
C ALA A 82 2.56 2.13 -14.30
N TYR A 83 3.69 1.83 -14.91
CA TYR A 83 4.64 2.83 -15.35
C TYR A 83 3.96 3.85 -16.28
N GLY A 84 4.26 5.13 -16.04
CA GLY A 84 3.85 6.20 -16.94
C GLY A 84 2.49 6.84 -16.65
N ASP A 85 1.82 6.48 -15.57
CA ASP A 85 0.51 7.04 -15.27
C ASP A 85 0.61 8.26 -14.36
N GLU A 86 1.02 9.39 -14.94
CA GLU A 86 1.21 10.64 -14.19
C GLU A 86 -0.10 11.23 -13.67
N GLY A 87 -1.20 11.01 -14.39
CA GLY A 87 -2.51 11.48 -13.95
C GLY A 87 -2.95 10.84 -12.64
N LEU A 88 -2.66 9.56 -12.47
CA LEU A 88 -2.95 8.85 -11.23
C LEU A 88 -2.12 9.39 -10.06
N VAL A 89 -0.87 9.74 -10.32
CA VAL A 89 0.01 10.30 -9.29
C VAL A 89 -0.58 11.60 -8.74
N VAL A 90 -1.00 12.50 -9.63
CA VAL A 90 -1.60 13.77 -9.23
C VAL A 90 -2.87 13.54 -8.42
N GLU A 91 -3.76 12.67 -8.88
CA GLU A 91 -5.01 12.36 -8.19
C GLU A 91 -4.75 11.80 -6.79
N ALA A 92 -3.82 10.86 -6.68
CA ALA A 92 -3.52 10.24 -5.39
C ALA A 92 -2.91 11.24 -4.41
N MET A 93 -2.10 12.17 -4.88
CA MET A 93 -1.55 13.22 -4.02
C MET A 93 -2.64 14.15 -3.49
N HIS A 94 -3.68 14.40 -4.28
CA HIS A 94 -4.84 15.15 -3.80
C HIS A 94 -5.53 14.46 -2.63
N HIS A 95 -5.46 13.12 -2.56
CA HIS A 95 -6.06 12.35 -1.48
C HIS A 95 -5.06 11.98 -0.39
N GLN A 96 -3.92 12.69 -0.33
CA GLN A 96 -2.94 12.56 0.74
C GLN A 96 -2.25 11.19 0.75
N CYS A 97 -1.84 10.72 -0.41
CA CYS A 97 -0.97 9.57 -0.55
C CYS A 97 0.43 9.93 -0.08
N ASN A 98 1.14 8.98 0.52
CA ASN A 98 2.48 9.20 1.05
C ASN A 98 3.59 8.78 0.11
N GLY A 99 3.29 7.97 -0.89
CA GLY A 99 4.29 7.53 -1.84
C GLY A 99 3.70 6.76 -3.00
N PHE A 100 4.50 6.62 -4.04
CA PHE A 100 4.19 5.86 -5.24
C PHE A 100 5.36 5.01 -5.62
N ILE A 101 5.08 3.89 -6.26
CA ILE A 101 6.12 3.13 -6.90
C ILE A 101 5.59 2.57 -8.21
N ASP A 102 6.36 2.77 -9.29
CA ASP A 102 5.99 2.26 -10.61
C ASP A 102 6.38 0.80 -10.75
N LYS A 103 5.49 0.02 -11.32
CA LYS A 103 5.80 -1.38 -11.68
C LYS A 103 6.48 -1.41 -13.03
N PRO A 104 7.43 -2.30 -13.27
CA PRO A 104 8.00 -3.24 -12.30
C PRO A 104 9.03 -2.56 -11.38
N PHE A 105 9.10 -3.02 -10.15
CA PHE A 105 10.10 -2.54 -9.19
C PHE A 105 10.77 -3.73 -8.50
N ASP A 106 11.97 -3.51 -7.98
CA ASP A 106 12.61 -4.51 -7.13
C ASP A 106 12.42 -4.17 -5.65
N MET A 107 12.84 -5.08 -4.79
CA MET A 107 12.65 -4.90 -3.35
C MET A 107 13.43 -3.71 -2.81
N ASP A 108 14.62 -3.42 -3.36
CA ASP A 108 15.41 -2.28 -2.91
C ASP A 108 14.71 -0.95 -3.20
N GLU A 109 14.07 -0.85 -4.37
CA GLU A 109 13.29 0.35 -4.73
C GLU A 109 12.09 0.51 -3.78
N LEU A 110 11.42 -0.58 -3.45
CA LEU A 110 10.29 -0.55 -2.53
C LEU A 110 10.73 -0.12 -1.13
N LEU A 111 11.85 -0.67 -0.65
CA LEU A 111 12.37 -0.30 0.66
C LEU A 111 12.77 1.17 0.72
N GLU A 112 13.30 1.70 -0.35
CA GLU A 112 13.64 3.12 -0.42
C GLU A 112 12.39 3.98 -0.28
N GLU A 113 11.30 3.63 -0.97
CA GLU A 113 10.02 4.33 -0.81
C GLU A 113 9.51 4.26 0.63
N ILE A 114 9.57 3.08 1.24
CA ILE A 114 9.12 2.90 2.62
C ILE A 114 9.97 3.74 3.57
N ASN A 115 11.28 3.75 3.38
CA ASN A 115 12.19 4.49 4.26
C ASN A 115 12.08 6.00 4.12
N ASN A 116 11.59 6.48 2.99
CA ASN A 116 11.41 7.92 2.76
C ASN A 116 10.14 8.47 3.41
N ILE A 117 9.27 7.62 3.93
CA ILE A 117 8.07 8.07 4.63
C ILE A 117 8.44 8.46 6.05
N PRO A 118 8.14 9.71 6.46
CA PRO A 118 8.35 10.10 7.85
C PRO A 118 7.34 9.34 8.74
N LEU A 119 7.85 8.43 9.55
CA LEU A 119 7.05 7.66 10.49
C LEU A 119 7.02 8.37 11.85
N ARG A 120 5.86 8.35 12.45
CA ARG A 120 5.64 9.03 13.73
C ARG A 120 5.66 8.07 14.88
#